data_35126347c0808169532dbfab83aaa963
#
_entry.id   35126347c0808169532dbfab83aaa963
#
_cell.length_a   1.000
_cell.length_b   1.000
_cell.length_c   1.000
_cell.angle_alpha   90.00
_cell.angle_beta   90.00
_cell.angle_gamma   90.00
#
_symmetry.space_group_name_H-M   'P 1'
#
loop_
_entity.id
_entity.type
_entity.pdbx_description
1 polymer ?
#
loop_
_entity_poly.entity_id
_entity_poly.type
_entity_poly.pdbx_seq_one_letter_code
_entity_poly.pdbx_strand_id
1 'polypeptide(L)'
;RENVMQIREALTFDDVLLVPAQSSVLPSDVDTRTKVTKDITLNIPLLSSAMDTVTEAKMAITMAQAGGMGVIHRNLGVEQQAQQVRRVKRFESGIVYNPITLKADQSLKDANDLRAKYNVSGFPVIDEKNRVVGILTNRDMRFASDENTPVSHMMTTDDLAILEEPADRQEAINLMKSRRIEKLLVTDASGRLTGLLTLKDTEMSVLNPTACKDELGRLRVAAASTVGDEGFERSQALIDAGVDMVVIDTAHGHSD
;
A
#
# COMPACT_ATOMS: atom_id res chain seq x y z
N ARG A 1 34.27 45.79 23.65
CA ARG A 1 33.05 45.05 24.09
C ARG A 1 33.46 43.60 24.14
N GLU A 2 33.56 43.04 25.33
CA GLU A 2 33.80 41.61 25.54
C GLU A 2 32.56 40.85 25.00
N ASN A 3 32.76 40.04 23.98
CA ASN A 3 31.74 39.08 23.54
C ASN A 3 31.63 37.97 24.59
N VAL A 4 30.78 38.15 25.57
CA VAL A 4 30.45 37.12 26.53
C VAL A 4 29.63 36.05 25.78
N MET A 5 30.24 34.88 25.63
CA MET A 5 29.53 33.72 25.07
C MET A 5 28.32 33.39 25.96
N GLN A 6 27.13 33.50 25.41
CA GLN A 6 25.90 33.15 26.10
C GLN A 6 25.67 31.64 26.00
N ILE A 7 25.94 30.91 27.06
CA ILE A 7 25.67 29.46 27.15
C ILE A 7 24.19 29.30 27.47
N ARG A 8 23.51 28.53 26.63
CA ARG A 8 22.11 28.12 26.86
C ARG A 8 22.09 26.71 27.41
N GLU A 9 21.29 26.48 28.43
CA GLU A 9 21.00 25.14 28.91
C GLU A 9 20.11 24.41 27.88
N ALA A 10 20.49 23.19 27.53
CA ALA A 10 19.72 22.31 26.65
C ALA A 10 19.88 20.86 27.13
N LEU A 11 18.77 20.19 27.35
CA LEU A 11 18.73 18.83 27.88
C LEU A 11 18.50 17.83 26.76
N THR A 12 19.10 16.65 26.89
CA THR A 12 18.84 15.49 26.03
C THR A 12 17.89 14.51 26.74
N PHE A 13 17.40 13.50 26.03
CA PHE A 13 16.57 12.46 26.64
C PHE A 13 17.33 11.62 27.68
N ASP A 14 18.67 11.61 27.64
CA ASP A 14 19.50 10.96 28.67
C ASP A 14 19.56 11.75 29.98
N ASP A 15 19.24 13.05 29.94
CA ASP A 15 19.26 13.95 31.07
C ASP A 15 17.92 14.04 31.81
N VAL A 16 16.83 13.54 31.22
CA VAL A 16 15.48 13.72 31.74
C VAL A 16 14.69 12.41 31.82
N LEU A 17 13.76 12.36 32.76
CA LEU A 17 12.79 11.28 32.92
C LEU A 17 11.37 11.85 32.94
N LEU A 18 10.40 11.07 32.49
CA LEU A 18 9.00 11.41 32.65
C LEU A 18 8.61 11.27 34.14
N VAL A 19 8.03 12.31 34.69
CA VAL A 19 7.52 12.29 36.08
C VAL A 19 6.20 11.50 36.08
N PRO A 20 6.10 10.43 36.91
CA PRO A 20 4.84 9.71 37.08
C PRO A 20 3.75 10.64 37.60
N ALA A 21 2.56 10.53 37.04
CA ALA A 21 1.39 11.29 37.49
C ALA A 21 0.23 10.35 37.80
N GLN A 22 -0.75 10.86 38.56
CA GLN A 22 -1.97 10.11 38.82
C GLN A 22 -2.70 9.81 37.48
N SER A 23 -3.13 8.57 37.31
CA SER A 23 -3.91 8.12 36.14
C SER A 23 -5.11 7.31 36.61
N SER A 24 -6.23 7.50 35.91
CA SER A 24 -7.45 6.66 36.01
C SER A 24 -7.66 5.78 34.78
N VAL A 25 -6.69 5.76 33.86
CA VAL A 25 -6.76 5.02 32.59
C VAL A 25 -6.00 3.71 32.74
N LEU A 26 -6.64 2.58 32.41
CA LEU A 26 -5.97 1.28 32.33
C LEU A 26 -5.05 1.22 31.10
N PRO A 27 -3.94 0.46 31.15
CA PRO A 27 -3.04 0.31 30.00
C PRO A 27 -3.73 -0.17 28.73
N SER A 28 -4.79 -0.99 28.84
CA SER A 28 -5.61 -1.45 27.73
C SER A 28 -6.46 -0.36 27.07
N ASP A 29 -6.73 0.72 27.79
CA ASP A 29 -7.68 1.77 27.39
C ASP A 29 -6.95 3.04 26.92
N VAL A 30 -5.62 2.98 26.87
CA VAL A 30 -4.79 4.11 26.42
C VAL A 30 -5.01 4.35 24.92
N ASP A 31 -5.37 5.59 24.56
CA ASP A 31 -5.39 6.06 23.19
C ASP A 31 -4.03 6.63 22.80
N THR A 32 -3.30 5.91 21.94
CA THR A 32 -1.98 6.31 21.45
C THR A 32 -2.03 7.03 20.10
N ARG A 33 -3.21 7.30 19.57
CA ARG A 33 -3.35 7.98 18.28
C ARG A 33 -2.74 9.36 18.31
N THR A 34 -2.04 9.72 17.25
CA THR A 34 -1.38 11.03 17.13
C THR A 34 -1.50 11.58 15.72
N LYS A 35 -1.58 12.89 15.59
CA LYS A 35 -1.55 13.57 14.30
C LYS A 35 -0.10 13.81 13.88
N VAL A 36 0.28 13.33 12.70
CA VAL A 36 1.57 13.64 12.08
C VAL A 36 1.45 14.84 11.12
N THR A 37 0.27 15.03 10.54
CA THR A 37 -0.14 16.25 9.82
C THR A 37 -1.54 16.66 10.22
N LYS A 38 -2.10 17.72 9.61
CA LYS A 38 -3.50 18.12 9.86
C LYS A 38 -4.48 17.00 9.53
N ASP A 39 -4.21 16.24 8.47
CA ASP A 39 -5.15 15.29 7.87
C ASP A 39 -4.72 13.83 8.08
N ILE A 40 -3.49 13.57 8.55
CA ILE A 40 -2.98 12.22 8.78
C ILE A 40 -2.87 11.95 10.27
N THR A 41 -3.64 10.95 10.72
CA THR A 41 -3.57 10.39 12.08
C THR A 41 -2.93 9.00 12.01
N LEU A 42 -1.97 8.75 12.89
CA LEU A 42 -1.40 7.44 13.16
C LEU A 42 -2.09 6.80 14.36
N ASN A 43 -2.18 5.49 14.37
CA ASN A 43 -2.75 4.74 15.50
C ASN A 43 -1.72 4.48 16.62
N ILE A 44 -0.42 4.54 16.28
CA ILE A 44 0.69 4.61 17.24
C ILE A 44 1.64 5.73 16.83
N PRO A 45 2.30 6.43 17.78
CA PRO A 45 3.13 7.61 17.51
C PRO A 45 4.54 7.23 17.02
N LEU A 46 4.64 6.36 16.00
CA LEU A 46 5.91 5.86 15.49
C LEU A 46 6.03 6.04 13.98
N LEU A 47 7.18 6.58 13.56
CA LEU A 47 7.63 6.63 12.17
C LEU A 47 8.95 5.87 12.06
N SER A 48 9.15 5.07 11.00
CA SER A 48 10.49 4.52 10.72
C SER A 48 11.31 5.52 9.90
N SER A 49 12.61 5.63 10.23
CA SER A 49 13.52 6.61 9.63
C SER A 49 13.72 6.40 8.14
N ALA A 50 13.89 7.51 7.41
CA ALA A 50 14.22 7.55 5.99
C ALA A 50 15.70 7.20 5.73
N MET A 51 16.14 6.08 6.26
CA MET A 51 17.52 5.62 6.16
C MET A 51 17.63 4.43 5.21
N ASP A 52 18.69 4.43 4.40
CA ASP A 52 19.07 3.26 3.61
C ASP A 52 19.25 2.04 4.53
N THR A 53 18.92 0.87 4.03
CA THR A 53 18.90 -0.41 4.76
C THR A 53 17.93 -0.50 5.94
N VAL A 54 17.19 0.57 6.28
CA VAL A 54 16.18 0.60 7.34
C VAL A 54 14.77 0.59 6.76
N THR A 55 14.40 1.60 5.96
CA THR A 55 13.02 1.74 5.50
C THR A 55 12.88 1.66 3.99
N GLU A 56 12.51 0.49 3.54
CA GLU A 56 11.97 0.20 2.21
C GLU A 56 10.54 -0.33 2.34
N ALA A 57 9.91 -0.78 1.25
CA ALA A 57 8.52 -1.23 1.23
C ALA A 57 8.19 -2.26 2.32
N LYS A 58 9.10 -3.21 2.62
CA LYS A 58 8.85 -4.24 3.64
C LYS A 58 8.69 -3.62 5.04
N MET A 59 9.60 -2.74 5.43
CA MET A 59 9.52 -2.04 6.72
C MET A 59 8.32 -1.10 6.75
N ALA A 60 8.07 -0.35 5.66
CA ALA A 60 6.93 0.56 5.60
C ALA A 60 5.58 -0.18 5.74
N ILE A 61 5.44 -1.37 5.15
CA ILE A 61 4.28 -2.24 5.32
C ILE A 61 4.13 -2.64 6.79
N THR A 62 5.20 -3.15 7.41
CA THR A 62 5.17 -3.59 8.82
C THR A 62 4.81 -2.44 9.77
N MET A 63 5.38 -1.27 9.53
CA MET A 63 5.07 -0.06 10.33
C MET A 63 3.60 0.34 10.19
N ALA A 64 3.07 0.36 8.97
CA ALA A 64 1.67 0.69 8.74
C ALA A 64 0.72 -0.35 9.34
N GLN A 65 1.04 -1.65 9.25
CA GLN A 65 0.27 -2.73 9.89
C GLN A 65 0.22 -2.59 11.41
N ALA A 66 1.33 -2.14 12.03
CA ALA A 66 1.39 -1.87 13.45
C ALA A 66 0.66 -0.58 13.87
N GLY A 67 0.23 0.25 12.91
CA GLY A 67 -0.48 1.50 13.18
C GLY A 67 0.36 2.77 13.05
N GLY A 68 1.66 2.64 12.76
CA GLY A 68 2.57 3.74 12.47
C GLY A 68 2.68 4.06 10.98
N MET A 69 3.80 4.62 10.53
CA MET A 69 4.07 4.87 9.11
C MET A 69 5.57 4.75 8.81
N GLY A 70 5.91 4.11 7.69
CA GLY A 70 7.29 4.06 7.20
C GLY A 70 7.61 5.23 6.28
N VAL A 71 8.82 5.80 6.42
CA VAL A 71 9.34 6.82 5.50
C VAL A 71 10.40 6.18 4.61
N ILE A 72 10.06 5.91 3.36
CA ILE A 72 10.97 5.27 2.39
C ILE A 72 12.12 6.22 2.07
N HIS A 73 13.37 5.73 2.19
CA HIS A 73 14.57 6.53 1.97
C HIS A 73 14.74 6.96 0.51
N ARG A 74 15.52 8.04 0.27
CA ARG A 74 15.77 8.62 -1.05
C ARG A 74 17.07 8.15 -1.72
N ASN A 75 17.84 7.26 -1.09
CA ASN A 75 19.03 6.65 -1.70
C ASN A 75 18.64 5.55 -2.72
N LEU A 76 17.75 5.91 -3.64
CA LEU A 76 17.19 5.12 -4.73
C LEU A 76 16.97 6.03 -5.94
N GLY A 77 16.98 5.46 -7.14
CA GLY A 77 16.48 6.17 -8.31
C GLY A 77 15.01 6.57 -8.11
N VAL A 78 14.59 7.68 -8.74
CA VAL A 78 13.22 8.24 -8.58
C VAL A 78 12.15 7.18 -8.83
N GLU A 79 12.24 6.46 -9.96
CA GLU A 79 11.27 5.43 -10.30
C GLU A 79 11.33 4.20 -9.36
N GLN A 80 12.52 3.84 -8.88
CA GLN A 80 12.68 2.75 -7.92
C GLN A 80 11.99 3.07 -6.59
N GLN A 81 12.15 4.30 -6.10
CA GLN A 81 11.48 4.76 -4.88
C GLN A 81 9.96 4.82 -5.08
N ALA A 82 9.48 5.32 -6.22
CA ALA A 82 8.07 5.32 -6.57
C ALA A 82 7.48 3.90 -6.63
N GLN A 83 8.25 2.90 -7.12
CA GLN A 83 7.85 1.50 -7.10
C GLN A 83 7.73 0.95 -5.67
N GLN A 84 8.59 1.34 -4.75
CA GLN A 84 8.46 0.98 -3.33
C GLN A 84 7.15 1.52 -2.74
N VAL A 85 6.81 2.79 -3.02
CA VAL A 85 5.52 3.39 -2.62
C VAL A 85 4.35 2.59 -3.18
N ARG A 86 4.34 2.34 -4.50
CA ARG A 86 3.27 1.54 -5.14
C ARG A 86 3.14 0.15 -4.54
N ARG A 87 4.26 -0.47 -4.14
CA ARG A 87 4.25 -1.78 -3.46
C ARG A 87 3.54 -1.72 -2.11
N VAL A 88 3.76 -0.68 -1.31
CA VAL A 88 3.05 -0.48 -0.03
C VAL A 88 1.57 -0.26 -0.26
N LYS A 89 1.22 0.65 -1.19
CA LYS A 89 -0.18 0.99 -1.50
C LYS A 89 -1.01 -0.20 -2.03
N ARG A 90 -0.36 -1.16 -2.69
CA ARG A 90 -1.01 -2.39 -3.18
C ARG A 90 -1.13 -3.48 -2.11
N PHE A 91 -0.40 -3.34 -1.01
CA PHE A 91 -0.39 -4.36 0.03
C PHE A 91 -1.61 -4.20 0.94
N GLU A 92 -2.40 -5.26 1.09
CA GLU A 92 -3.62 -5.30 1.94
C GLU A 92 -4.64 -4.18 1.65
N SER A 93 -4.74 -3.76 0.40
CA SER A 93 -5.67 -2.68 0.04
C SER A 93 -7.16 -3.06 0.16
N GLY A 94 -7.47 -4.31 0.53
CA GLY A 94 -8.83 -4.84 0.53
C GLY A 94 -9.32 -5.04 -0.90
N ILE A 95 -9.85 -4.00 -1.53
CA ILE A 95 -10.12 -3.96 -2.97
C ILE A 95 -8.89 -3.37 -3.66
N VAL A 96 -8.26 -4.13 -4.54
CA VAL A 96 -7.19 -3.62 -5.41
C VAL A 96 -7.85 -2.85 -6.54
N TYR A 97 -7.93 -1.54 -6.41
CA TYR A 97 -8.40 -0.67 -7.50
C TYR A 97 -7.41 -0.67 -8.67
N ASN A 98 -7.91 -0.66 -9.90
CA ASN A 98 -7.11 -0.76 -11.13
C ASN A 98 -6.14 -1.96 -11.09
N PRO A 99 -6.65 -3.20 -10.92
CA PRO A 99 -5.81 -4.39 -10.90
C PRO A 99 -5.06 -4.56 -12.22
N ILE A 100 -3.95 -5.30 -12.18
CA ILE A 100 -3.26 -5.71 -13.41
C ILE A 100 -4.19 -6.66 -14.17
N THR A 101 -4.48 -6.32 -15.42
CA THR A 101 -5.40 -7.06 -16.29
C THR A 101 -4.68 -7.71 -17.45
N LEU A 102 -5.35 -8.67 -18.07
CA LEU A 102 -4.96 -9.27 -19.35
C LEU A 102 -6.07 -9.08 -20.37
N LYS A 103 -5.70 -9.17 -21.64
CA LYS A 103 -6.62 -9.34 -22.76
C LYS A 103 -6.73 -10.81 -23.12
N ALA A 104 -7.85 -11.21 -23.72
CA ALA A 104 -8.13 -12.61 -24.07
C ALA A 104 -7.17 -13.20 -25.11
N ASP A 105 -6.59 -12.35 -25.96
CA ASP A 105 -5.64 -12.68 -27.03
C ASP A 105 -4.17 -12.71 -26.58
N GLN A 106 -3.85 -12.20 -25.39
CA GLN A 106 -2.51 -12.30 -24.83
C GLN A 106 -2.13 -13.75 -24.51
N SER A 107 -0.82 -14.02 -24.39
CA SER A 107 -0.27 -15.36 -24.21
C SER A 107 -0.02 -15.70 -22.73
N LEU A 108 0.21 -17.01 -22.46
CA LEU A 108 0.69 -17.48 -21.17
C LEU A 108 2.02 -16.82 -20.78
N LYS A 109 2.90 -16.56 -21.76
CA LYS A 109 4.15 -15.86 -21.53
C LYS A 109 3.91 -14.45 -20.97
N ASP A 110 3.01 -13.67 -21.61
CA ASP A 110 2.66 -12.33 -21.13
C ASP A 110 2.12 -12.37 -19.70
N ALA A 111 1.29 -13.36 -19.37
CA ALA A 111 0.76 -13.56 -18.03
C ALA A 111 1.89 -13.89 -17.02
N ASN A 112 2.85 -14.74 -17.38
CA ASN A 112 3.99 -15.09 -16.55
C ASN A 112 4.93 -13.88 -16.32
N ASP A 113 5.20 -13.08 -17.35
CA ASP A 113 6.02 -11.88 -17.27
C ASP A 113 5.38 -10.85 -16.34
N LEU A 114 4.07 -10.61 -16.47
CA LEU A 114 3.32 -9.73 -15.58
C LEU A 114 3.29 -10.28 -14.14
N ARG A 115 3.14 -11.59 -13.96
CA ARG A 115 3.19 -12.24 -12.65
C ARG A 115 4.53 -12.03 -11.97
N ALA A 116 5.64 -12.24 -12.69
CA ALA A 116 6.98 -12.05 -12.17
C ALA A 116 7.27 -10.59 -11.82
N LYS A 117 6.86 -9.67 -12.70
CA LYS A 117 7.07 -8.23 -12.54
C LYS A 117 6.28 -7.63 -11.37
N TYR A 118 5.02 -8.03 -11.20
CA TYR A 118 4.11 -7.40 -10.25
C TYR A 118 3.76 -8.27 -9.04
N ASN A 119 4.27 -9.51 -8.99
CA ASN A 119 4.02 -10.48 -7.91
C ASN A 119 2.52 -10.70 -7.65
N VAL A 120 1.73 -10.85 -8.70
CA VAL A 120 0.29 -11.10 -8.63
C VAL A 120 -0.03 -12.57 -8.91
N SER A 121 -1.11 -13.09 -8.31
CA SER A 121 -1.49 -14.51 -8.39
C SER A 121 -2.71 -14.79 -9.29
N GLY A 122 -3.15 -13.79 -10.02
CA GLY A 122 -4.24 -13.91 -10.97
C GLY A 122 -4.65 -12.56 -11.53
N PHE A 123 -5.28 -12.61 -12.70
CA PHE A 123 -5.57 -11.46 -13.53
C PHE A 123 -7.04 -11.46 -13.94
N PRO A 124 -7.76 -10.36 -13.72
CA PRO A 124 -9.01 -10.11 -14.45
C PRO A 124 -8.68 -10.03 -15.95
N VAL A 125 -9.52 -10.65 -16.77
CA VAL A 125 -9.44 -10.54 -18.22
C VAL A 125 -10.54 -9.62 -18.70
N ILE A 126 -10.18 -8.61 -19.50
CA ILE A 126 -11.08 -7.55 -19.94
C ILE A 126 -11.12 -7.41 -21.46
N ASP A 127 -12.24 -6.89 -21.96
CA ASP A 127 -12.40 -6.49 -23.37
C ASP A 127 -11.87 -5.07 -23.64
N GLU A 128 -12.01 -4.60 -24.87
CA GLU A 128 -11.60 -3.26 -25.31
C GLU A 128 -12.37 -2.12 -24.61
N LYS A 129 -13.50 -2.42 -24.00
CA LYS A 129 -14.34 -1.47 -23.25
C LYS A 129 -14.12 -1.56 -21.74
N ASN A 130 -13.06 -2.24 -21.30
CA ASN A 130 -12.73 -2.51 -19.89
C ASN A 130 -13.79 -3.35 -19.16
N ARG A 131 -14.64 -4.10 -19.87
CA ARG A 131 -15.62 -5.01 -19.25
C ARG A 131 -14.97 -6.34 -18.95
N VAL A 132 -15.35 -6.93 -17.84
CA VAL A 132 -14.87 -8.26 -17.43
C VAL A 132 -15.39 -9.33 -18.40
N VAL A 133 -14.46 -10.12 -18.97
CA VAL A 133 -14.76 -11.28 -19.83
C VAL A 133 -14.28 -12.59 -19.23
N GLY A 134 -13.45 -12.56 -18.19
CA GLY A 134 -12.95 -13.74 -17.52
C GLY A 134 -12.00 -13.41 -16.36
N ILE A 135 -11.48 -14.48 -15.77
CA ILE A 135 -10.40 -14.42 -14.79
C ILE A 135 -9.37 -15.51 -15.07
N LEU A 136 -8.08 -15.16 -15.02
CA LEU A 136 -6.97 -16.11 -15.14
C LEU A 136 -6.25 -16.18 -13.79
N THR A 137 -6.15 -17.38 -13.21
CA THR A 137 -5.51 -17.61 -11.92
C THR A 137 -4.28 -18.51 -12.04
N ASN A 138 -3.47 -18.57 -10.98
CA ASN A 138 -2.34 -19.49 -10.92
C ASN A 138 -2.77 -20.98 -11.13
N ARG A 139 -4.00 -21.33 -10.76
CA ARG A 139 -4.52 -22.69 -10.97
C ARG A 139 -4.67 -22.97 -12.47
N ASP A 140 -5.23 -22.02 -13.20
CA ASP A 140 -5.48 -22.15 -14.63
C ASP A 140 -4.17 -22.23 -15.42
N MET A 141 -3.21 -21.37 -15.08
CA MET A 141 -1.89 -21.34 -15.72
C MET A 141 -1.03 -22.59 -15.46
N ARG A 142 -1.27 -23.29 -14.34
CA ARG A 142 -0.45 -24.45 -13.94
C ARG A 142 -0.54 -25.62 -14.92
N PHE A 143 -1.63 -25.75 -15.63
CA PHE A 143 -1.88 -26.86 -16.54
C PHE A 143 -1.52 -26.56 -17.99
N ALA A 144 -1.14 -25.33 -18.32
CA ALA A 144 -0.69 -24.94 -19.64
C ALA A 144 0.83 -25.11 -19.76
N SER A 145 1.27 -25.83 -20.78
CA SER A 145 2.69 -26.14 -21.04
C SER A 145 3.29 -25.34 -22.19
N ASP A 146 2.44 -24.77 -23.07
CA ASP A 146 2.90 -23.94 -24.19
C ASP A 146 2.76 -22.46 -23.84
N GLU A 147 3.88 -21.73 -23.82
CA GLU A 147 3.94 -20.30 -23.52
C GLU A 147 3.13 -19.43 -24.49
N ASN A 148 2.85 -19.92 -25.70
CA ASN A 148 2.05 -19.21 -26.70
C ASN A 148 0.54 -19.46 -26.54
N THR A 149 0.12 -20.29 -25.57
CA THR A 149 -1.32 -20.56 -25.36
C THR A 149 -2.04 -19.25 -25.05
N PRO A 150 -3.09 -18.89 -25.79
CA PRO A 150 -3.88 -17.69 -25.55
C PRO A 150 -4.59 -17.75 -24.17
N VAL A 151 -4.68 -16.60 -23.50
CA VAL A 151 -5.39 -16.44 -22.22
C VAL A 151 -6.84 -16.95 -22.33
N SER A 152 -7.50 -16.71 -23.47
CA SER A 152 -8.86 -17.17 -23.75
C SER A 152 -9.08 -18.67 -23.64
N HIS A 153 -8.03 -19.47 -23.83
CA HIS A 153 -8.11 -20.93 -23.73
C HIS A 153 -7.92 -21.45 -22.29
N MET A 154 -7.47 -20.60 -21.39
CA MET A 154 -7.13 -20.97 -20.01
C MET A 154 -8.02 -20.27 -18.98
N MET A 155 -8.55 -19.09 -19.29
CA MET A 155 -9.33 -18.29 -18.36
C MET A 155 -10.66 -18.95 -18.02
N THR A 156 -11.13 -18.72 -16.82
CA THR A 156 -12.50 -19.04 -16.42
C THR A 156 -13.43 -17.94 -16.92
N THR A 157 -14.50 -18.32 -17.62
CA THR A 157 -15.51 -17.41 -18.21
C THR A 157 -16.89 -17.59 -17.58
N ASP A 158 -17.19 -18.81 -17.12
CA ASP A 158 -18.49 -19.18 -16.60
C ASP A 158 -18.55 -18.96 -15.08
N ASP A 159 -19.73 -18.58 -14.57
CA ASP A 159 -20.01 -18.38 -13.17
C ASP A 159 -18.98 -17.46 -12.44
N LEU A 160 -18.59 -16.39 -13.11
CA LEU A 160 -17.68 -15.41 -12.55
C LEU A 160 -18.27 -14.82 -11.27
N ALA A 161 -17.47 -14.80 -10.21
CA ALA A 161 -17.85 -14.10 -8.98
C ALA A 161 -17.58 -12.61 -9.16
N ILE A 162 -18.63 -11.84 -9.29
CA ILE A 162 -18.61 -10.39 -9.49
C ILE A 162 -19.44 -9.74 -8.41
N LEU A 163 -18.95 -8.64 -7.85
CA LEU A 163 -19.65 -7.74 -6.96
C LEU A 163 -19.72 -6.34 -7.59
N GLU A 164 -20.90 -5.72 -7.58
CA GLU A 164 -21.10 -4.39 -8.12
C GLU A 164 -20.80 -3.32 -7.06
N GLU A 165 -20.18 -2.21 -7.45
CA GLU A 165 -19.98 -1.07 -6.54
C GLU A 165 -21.28 -0.30 -6.25
N PRO A 166 -21.46 0.18 -4.99
CA PRO A 166 -20.55 0.12 -3.85
C PRO A 166 -20.50 -1.27 -3.20
N ALA A 167 -19.30 -1.88 -3.19
CA ALA A 167 -19.11 -3.25 -2.71
C ALA A 167 -19.05 -3.31 -1.18
N ASP A 168 -19.99 -4.00 -0.57
CA ASP A 168 -19.94 -4.30 0.87
C ASP A 168 -18.90 -5.39 1.13
N ARG A 169 -18.00 -5.11 2.08
CA ARG A 169 -16.90 -6.02 2.42
C ARG A 169 -17.39 -7.34 3.00
N GLN A 170 -18.41 -7.31 3.86
CA GLN A 170 -18.92 -8.53 4.50
C GLN A 170 -19.63 -9.40 3.48
N GLU A 171 -20.35 -8.79 2.55
CA GLU A 171 -20.96 -9.48 1.41
C GLU A 171 -19.90 -10.16 0.55
N ALA A 172 -18.81 -9.46 0.21
CA ALA A 172 -17.69 -10.01 -0.53
C ALA A 172 -17.07 -11.24 0.16
N ILE A 173 -16.81 -11.16 1.47
CA ILE A 173 -16.28 -12.28 2.27
C ILE A 173 -17.25 -13.46 2.24
N ASN A 174 -18.53 -13.23 2.43
CA ASN A 174 -19.55 -14.28 2.44
C ASN A 174 -19.64 -14.96 1.06
N LEU A 175 -19.59 -14.18 -0.02
CA LEU A 175 -19.61 -14.71 -1.38
C LEU A 175 -18.36 -15.54 -1.66
N MET A 176 -17.16 -15.05 -1.28
CA MET A 176 -15.91 -15.80 -1.45
C MET A 176 -15.91 -17.12 -0.69
N LYS A 177 -16.40 -17.12 0.56
CA LYS A 177 -16.52 -18.34 1.39
C LYS A 177 -17.53 -19.33 0.82
N SER A 178 -18.72 -18.88 0.43
CA SER A 178 -19.78 -19.74 -0.10
C SER A 178 -19.38 -20.42 -1.41
N ARG A 179 -18.66 -19.69 -2.30
CA ARG A 179 -18.18 -20.20 -3.58
C ARG A 179 -16.80 -20.86 -3.51
N ARG A 180 -16.13 -20.82 -2.33
CA ARG A 180 -14.76 -21.34 -2.12
C ARG A 180 -13.75 -20.77 -3.10
N ILE A 181 -13.82 -19.45 -3.33
CA ILE A 181 -12.93 -18.73 -4.23
C ILE A 181 -12.03 -17.77 -3.45
N GLU A 182 -10.85 -17.51 -3.99
CA GLU A 182 -9.85 -16.63 -3.38
C GLU A 182 -9.84 -15.22 -3.98
N LYS A 183 -10.59 -15.01 -5.07
CA LYS A 183 -10.63 -13.76 -5.81
C LYS A 183 -12.04 -13.42 -6.23
N LEU A 184 -12.41 -12.15 -6.07
CA LEU A 184 -13.70 -11.61 -6.42
C LEU A 184 -13.49 -10.36 -7.28
N LEU A 185 -14.14 -10.31 -8.43
CA LEU A 185 -14.09 -9.18 -9.34
C LEU A 185 -15.07 -8.11 -8.86
N VAL A 186 -14.65 -6.85 -8.94
CA VAL A 186 -15.51 -5.70 -8.61
C VAL A 186 -15.73 -4.88 -9.88
N THR A 187 -17.00 -4.58 -10.19
CA THR A 187 -17.38 -3.84 -11.40
C THR A 187 -18.27 -2.66 -11.07
N ASP A 188 -18.33 -1.70 -11.98
CA ASP A 188 -19.38 -0.68 -11.96
C ASP A 188 -20.71 -1.23 -12.53
N ALA A 189 -21.78 -0.45 -12.46
CA ALA A 189 -23.11 -0.78 -12.99
C ALA A 189 -23.13 -1.07 -14.51
N SER A 190 -22.06 -0.72 -15.25
CA SER A 190 -21.91 -1.01 -16.66
C SER A 190 -21.09 -2.31 -16.95
N GLY A 191 -20.69 -3.01 -15.90
CA GLY A 191 -19.87 -4.23 -15.96
C GLY A 191 -18.38 -3.96 -16.25
N ARG A 192 -17.92 -2.71 -16.12
CA ARG A 192 -16.49 -2.38 -16.26
C ARG A 192 -15.76 -2.70 -14.98
N LEU A 193 -14.58 -3.27 -15.12
CA LEU A 193 -13.73 -3.62 -14.00
C LEU A 193 -13.29 -2.35 -13.23
N THR A 194 -13.58 -2.31 -11.94
CA THR A 194 -13.12 -1.26 -11.03
C THR A 194 -12.14 -1.79 -10.00
N GLY A 195 -12.24 -3.09 -9.64
CA GLY A 195 -11.37 -3.66 -8.64
C GLY A 195 -11.30 -5.18 -8.65
N LEU A 196 -10.35 -5.68 -7.85
CA LEU A 196 -10.18 -7.09 -7.52
C LEU A 196 -10.00 -7.22 -6.01
N LEU A 197 -10.79 -8.08 -5.38
CA LEU A 197 -10.68 -8.38 -3.95
C LEU A 197 -10.12 -9.79 -3.78
N THR A 198 -9.16 -9.96 -2.86
CA THR A 198 -8.60 -11.29 -2.56
C THR A 198 -8.91 -11.71 -1.13
N LEU A 199 -9.05 -13.01 -0.91
CA LEU A 199 -9.32 -13.57 0.43
C LEU A 199 -8.20 -13.18 1.41
N LYS A 200 -6.95 -13.20 0.93
CA LYS A 200 -5.78 -12.80 1.74
C LYS A 200 -5.89 -11.36 2.26
N ASP A 201 -6.35 -10.43 1.42
CA ASP A 201 -6.52 -9.03 1.81
C ASP A 201 -7.61 -8.88 2.88
N THR A 202 -8.65 -9.72 2.83
CA THR A 202 -9.71 -9.72 3.84
C THR A 202 -9.25 -10.28 5.18
N GLU A 203 -8.47 -11.37 5.18
CA GLU A 203 -7.91 -11.99 6.38
C GLU A 203 -6.90 -11.07 7.08
N MET A 204 -5.99 -10.44 6.31
CA MET A 204 -4.97 -9.53 6.85
C MET A 204 -5.56 -8.31 7.53
N SER A 205 -6.70 -7.83 7.08
CA SER A 205 -7.39 -6.71 7.74
C SER A 205 -7.98 -7.09 9.10
N VAL A 206 -8.32 -8.35 9.32
CA VAL A 206 -8.75 -8.84 10.63
C VAL A 206 -7.55 -9.02 11.56
N LEU A 207 -6.40 -9.43 11.01
CA LEU A 207 -5.17 -9.62 11.78
C LEU A 207 -4.55 -8.29 12.25
N ASN A 208 -4.71 -7.21 11.49
CA ASN A 208 -4.14 -5.89 11.79
C ASN A 208 -5.23 -4.83 11.95
N PRO A 209 -6.05 -4.88 13.02
CA PRO A 209 -7.18 -3.97 13.20
C PRO A 209 -6.74 -2.52 13.44
N THR A 210 -5.51 -2.32 13.92
CA THR A 210 -4.91 -1.01 14.19
C THR A 210 -4.09 -0.46 13.04
N ALA A 211 -4.07 -1.14 11.87
CA ALA A 211 -3.27 -0.70 10.74
C ALA A 211 -3.61 0.74 10.30
N CYS A 212 -2.56 1.51 10.01
CA CYS A 212 -2.70 2.89 9.52
C CYS A 212 -3.07 2.87 8.03
N LYS A 213 -4.33 3.18 7.72
CA LYS A 213 -4.90 3.12 6.37
C LYS A 213 -5.45 4.46 5.92
N ASP A 214 -5.48 4.66 4.61
CA ASP A 214 -6.17 5.79 3.97
C ASP A 214 -7.68 5.51 3.82
N GLU A 215 -8.40 6.46 3.25
CA GLU A 215 -9.85 6.40 3.04
C GLU A 215 -10.27 5.28 2.07
N LEU A 216 -9.33 4.79 1.23
CA LEU A 216 -9.53 3.65 0.33
C LEU A 216 -9.13 2.31 0.97
N GLY A 217 -8.79 2.31 2.26
CA GLY A 217 -8.38 1.11 2.99
C GLY A 217 -6.96 0.62 2.67
N ARG A 218 -6.13 1.41 1.96
CA ARG A 218 -4.74 1.09 1.63
C ARG A 218 -3.81 1.54 2.74
N LEU A 219 -2.73 0.79 2.96
CA LEU A 219 -1.71 1.17 3.94
C LEU A 219 -1.12 2.55 3.62
N ARG A 220 -0.96 3.39 4.66
CA ARG A 220 -0.30 4.70 4.53
C ARG A 220 1.21 4.54 4.49
N VAL A 221 1.85 5.38 3.67
CA VAL A 221 3.30 5.40 3.48
C VAL A 221 3.80 6.81 3.25
N ALA A 222 4.93 7.14 3.85
CA ALA A 222 5.68 8.34 3.55
C ALA A 222 6.93 8.02 2.72
N ALA A 223 7.49 9.02 2.06
CA ALA A 223 8.75 8.89 1.35
C ALA A 223 9.56 10.18 1.43
N ALA A 224 10.88 10.02 1.54
CA ALA A 224 11.80 11.14 1.59
C ALA A 224 12.06 11.72 0.19
N SER A 225 12.12 13.03 0.13
CA SER A 225 12.57 13.80 -1.03
C SER A 225 13.66 14.81 -0.60
N THR A 226 14.17 15.59 -1.53
CA THR A 226 15.15 16.63 -1.27
C THR A 226 14.62 17.98 -1.79
N VAL A 227 15.45 19.00 -1.78
CA VAL A 227 15.14 20.34 -2.27
C VAL A 227 15.60 20.53 -3.74
N GLY A 228 15.18 21.65 -4.37
CA GLY A 228 15.53 22.00 -5.75
C GLY A 228 14.78 21.18 -6.80
N ASP A 229 15.22 21.29 -8.06
CA ASP A 229 14.53 20.66 -9.21
C ASP A 229 14.48 19.15 -9.11
N GLU A 230 15.56 18.50 -8.66
CA GLU A 230 15.59 17.06 -8.41
C GLU A 230 14.56 16.66 -7.35
N GLY A 231 14.45 17.45 -6.28
CA GLY A 231 13.47 17.22 -5.22
C GLY A 231 12.05 17.39 -5.72
N PHE A 232 11.79 18.32 -6.61
CA PHE A 232 10.48 18.53 -7.21
C PHE A 232 10.09 17.36 -8.11
N GLU A 233 10.98 16.94 -9.03
CA GLU A 233 10.74 15.78 -9.91
C GLU A 233 10.46 14.50 -9.10
N ARG A 234 11.29 14.24 -8.08
CA ARG A 234 11.11 13.11 -7.17
C ARG A 234 9.77 13.17 -6.44
N SER A 235 9.43 14.31 -5.88
CA SER A 235 8.17 14.51 -5.16
C SER A 235 6.96 14.26 -6.07
N GLN A 236 7.01 14.75 -7.32
CA GLN A 236 5.95 14.50 -8.30
C GLN A 236 5.77 13.00 -8.58
N ALA A 237 6.87 12.27 -8.82
CA ALA A 237 6.81 10.83 -9.07
C ALA A 237 6.26 10.05 -7.85
N LEU A 238 6.58 10.50 -6.62
CA LEU A 238 6.05 9.91 -5.39
C LEU A 238 4.55 10.18 -5.23
N ILE A 239 4.09 11.39 -5.56
CA ILE A 239 2.66 11.76 -5.55
C ILE A 239 1.90 10.91 -6.57
N ASP A 240 2.42 10.77 -7.78
CA ASP A 240 1.83 9.93 -8.83
C ASP A 240 1.80 8.43 -8.44
N ALA A 241 2.73 8.01 -7.58
CA ALA A 241 2.74 6.67 -6.99
C ALA A 241 1.74 6.50 -5.82
N GLY A 242 1.11 7.59 -5.36
CA GLY A 242 0.10 7.61 -4.30
C GLY A 242 0.69 7.69 -2.88
N VAL A 243 1.85 8.35 -2.69
CA VAL A 243 2.40 8.59 -1.35
C VAL A 243 1.46 9.45 -0.52
N ASP A 244 1.33 9.14 0.77
CA ASP A 244 0.44 9.91 1.68
C ASP A 244 1.15 11.14 2.26
N MET A 245 2.48 11.08 2.41
CA MET A 245 3.26 12.17 2.96
C MET A 245 4.66 12.21 2.31
N VAL A 246 5.08 13.38 1.86
CA VAL A 246 6.47 13.62 1.43
C VAL A 246 7.23 14.28 2.59
N VAL A 247 8.41 13.75 2.88
CA VAL A 247 9.32 14.27 3.90
C VAL A 247 10.52 14.90 3.21
N ILE A 248 10.72 16.18 3.40
CA ILE A 248 11.92 16.86 2.88
C ILE A 248 13.09 16.56 3.83
N ASP A 249 14.03 15.77 3.32
CA ASP A 249 15.17 15.26 4.07
C ASP A 249 16.45 15.96 3.62
N THR A 250 16.99 16.82 4.50
CA THR A 250 18.19 17.62 4.28
C THR A 250 19.10 17.56 5.51
N ALA A 251 20.36 17.95 5.34
CA ALA A 251 21.32 17.99 6.44
C ALA A 251 20.90 18.98 7.54
N HIS A 252 20.20 20.06 7.18
CA HIS A 252 19.70 21.06 8.10
C HIS A 252 18.38 21.65 7.61
N GLY A 253 17.27 21.13 8.14
CA GLY A 253 15.91 21.49 7.71
C GLY A 253 15.48 22.94 8.05
N HIS A 254 16.29 23.70 8.77
CA HIS A 254 16.07 25.12 9.10
C HIS A 254 17.18 25.99 8.50
N SER A 255 17.51 25.73 7.24
CA SER A 255 18.45 26.50 6.43
C SER A 255 17.69 27.18 5.28
N ASP A 256 18.13 28.41 4.95
CA ASP A 256 17.65 29.15 3.78
C ASP A 256 18.15 28.52 2.49
#